data_e08d5d6d1d0e5ae0f3b990479d530e1a
#
_entry.id   e08d5d6d1d0e5ae0f3b990479d530e1a
#
_cell.length_a   1.000
_cell.length_b   1.000
_cell.length_c   1.000
_cell.angle_alpha   90.00
_cell.angle_beta   90.00
_cell.angle_gamma   90.00
#
_symmetry.space_group_name_H-M   'P 1'
#
loop_
_entity.id
_entity.type
_entity.pdbx_description
1 polymer ?
#
loop_
_entity_poly.entity_id
_entity_poly.type
_entity_poly.pdbx_seq_one_letter_code
_entity_poly.pdbx_strand_id
1 'polypeptide(L)'
;IEMITQHNNMAQFEPALIMRWIFKTAVSVWFISNTFDIVMAVFDLTQKVVADSSGIIAGNTRVNEIGLSMLEASLMQMDVGPLFGLFLQSFFIGITMRILSIVIFVIVYGRMIEIYCMVSLAPIPMATWGNHEQSHMGQNYLKCLFALGFQGFLILICVAIYAVLIQSVAISGDAINSIWGIVGYTVLLCFSLFKTSSVTKSVLGAH
;
A
#
# COMPACT_ATOMS: atom_id res chain seq x y z
N ILE A 1 27.57 -27.96 11.48
CA ILE A 1 27.89 -28.55 10.15
C ILE A 1 28.78 -27.57 9.38
N GLU A 2 28.43 -26.29 9.25
CA GLU A 2 29.24 -25.26 8.57
C GLU A 2 30.68 -25.12 9.14
N MET A 3 30.83 -25.28 10.45
CA MET A 3 32.10 -25.21 11.14
C MET A 3 33.01 -26.41 10.81
N ILE A 4 32.43 -27.58 10.54
CA ILE A 4 33.12 -28.80 10.20
C ILE A 4 33.52 -28.83 8.70
N THR A 5 32.72 -28.24 7.83
CA THR A 5 32.98 -28.22 6.40
C THR A 5 33.97 -27.16 5.96
N GLN A 6 34.10 -26.03 6.66
CA GLN A 6 35.07 -24.98 6.33
C GLN A 6 36.49 -25.26 6.82
N HIS A 7 36.68 -26.12 7.84
CA HIS A 7 38.00 -26.47 8.38
C HIS A 7 38.25 -27.97 8.25
N ASN A 8 38.80 -28.37 7.12
CA ASN A 8 39.21 -29.74 6.84
C ASN A 8 40.47 -30.19 7.67
N ASN A 9 40.96 -29.35 8.58
CA ASN A 9 42.07 -29.61 9.48
C ASN A 9 41.64 -29.42 10.94
N MET A 10 41.32 -30.53 11.60
CA MET A 10 40.99 -30.59 13.04
C MET A 10 42.11 -30.11 13.98
N ALA A 11 43.29 -29.71 13.46
CA ALA A 11 44.46 -29.36 14.26
C ALA A 11 44.55 -27.88 14.70
N GLN A 12 43.66 -27.00 14.19
CA GLN A 12 43.64 -25.57 14.54
C GLN A 12 42.29 -25.14 15.06
N PHE A 13 41.91 -25.58 16.25
CA PHE A 13 40.78 -24.99 16.98
C PHE A 13 41.20 -23.60 17.49
N GLU A 14 41.00 -22.58 16.65
CA GLU A 14 41.14 -21.18 17.09
C GLU A 14 39.96 -20.78 18.00
N PRO A 15 40.22 -20.28 19.24
CA PRO A 15 39.17 -19.79 20.13
C PRO A 15 38.30 -18.71 19.48
N ALA A 16 38.85 -17.96 18.53
CA ALA A 16 38.14 -16.94 17.74
C ALA A 16 36.99 -17.50 16.90
N LEU A 17 37.09 -18.73 16.40
CA LEU A 17 36.03 -19.39 15.62
C LEU A 17 34.83 -19.75 16.51
N ILE A 18 35.08 -20.24 17.73
CA ILE A 18 34.02 -20.55 18.69
C ILE A 18 33.29 -19.27 19.11
N MET A 19 34.03 -18.20 19.39
CA MET A 19 33.43 -16.90 19.73
C MET A 19 32.57 -16.33 18.61
N ARG A 20 33.01 -16.42 17.36
CA ARG A 20 32.19 -16.01 16.20
C ARG A 20 30.90 -16.82 16.07
N TRP A 21 30.99 -18.13 16.32
CA TRP A 21 29.83 -19.01 16.26
C TRP A 21 28.83 -18.70 17.38
N ILE A 22 29.30 -18.54 18.63
CA ILE A 22 28.47 -18.16 19.77
C ILE A 22 27.80 -16.83 19.52
N PHE A 23 28.54 -15.83 19.01
CA PHE A 23 27.99 -14.51 18.71
C PHE A 23 26.91 -14.57 17.63
N LYS A 24 27.18 -15.28 16.52
CA LYS A 24 26.17 -15.45 15.43
C LYS A 24 24.91 -16.14 15.95
N THR A 25 25.07 -17.20 16.76
CA THR A 25 23.93 -17.92 17.34
C THR A 25 23.14 -17.05 18.30
N ALA A 26 23.81 -16.31 19.17
CA ALA A 26 23.16 -15.39 20.11
C ALA A 26 22.38 -14.28 19.39
N VAL A 27 22.96 -13.68 18.36
CA VAL A 27 22.30 -12.67 17.53
C VAL A 27 21.10 -13.26 16.81
N SER A 28 21.21 -14.46 16.23
CA SER A 28 20.09 -15.12 15.54
C SER A 28 18.93 -15.43 16.49
N VAL A 29 19.23 -15.96 17.68
CA VAL A 29 18.22 -16.23 18.71
C VAL A 29 17.55 -14.94 19.15
N TRP A 30 18.32 -13.86 19.34
CA TRP A 30 17.77 -12.55 19.70
C TRP A 30 16.82 -12.01 18.62
N PHE A 31 17.19 -12.11 17.32
CA PHE A 31 16.34 -11.71 16.22
C PHE A 31 15.04 -12.53 16.18
N ILE A 32 15.13 -13.86 16.33
CA ILE A 32 13.93 -14.73 16.34
C ILE A 32 13.02 -14.38 17.50
N SER A 33 13.59 -14.18 18.71
CA SER A 33 12.80 -13.85 19.89
C SER A 33 12.10 -12.49 19.81
N ASN A 34 12.71 -11.50 19.12
CA ASN A 34 12.16 -10.16 18.97
C ASN A 34 11.56 -9.91 17.56
N THR A 35 11.30 -10.98 16.80
CA THR A 35 10.78 -10.84 15.41
C THR A 35 9.50 -10.01 15.35
N PHE A 36 8.57 -10.26 16.27
CA PHE A 36 7.31 -9.54 16.31
C PHE A 36 7.50 -8.04 16.56
N ASP A 37 8.33 -7.67 17.53
CA ASP A 37 8.61 -6.28 17.87
C ASP A 37 9.32 -5.54 16.73
N ILE A 38 10.24 -6.20 16.03
CA ILE A 38 10.93 -5.65 14.86
C ILE A 38 9.92 -5.39 13.73
N VAL A 39 9.05 -6.35 13.44
CA VAL A 39 8.03 -6.23 12.39
C VAL A 39 7.05 -5.13 12.73
N MET A 40 6.58 -5.06 13.97
CA MET A 40 5.66 -4.00 14.43
C MET A 40 6.33 -2.63 14.39
N ALA A 41 7.59 -2.50 14.75
CA ALA A 41 8.33 -1.24 14.65
C ALA A 41 8.41 -0.71 13.21
N VAL A 42 8.58 -1.60 12.22
CA VAL A 42 8.57 -1.23 10.80
C VAL A 42 7.19 -0.69 10.40
N PHE A 43 6.10 -1.35 10.82
CA PHE A 43 4.75 -0.88 10.53
C PHE A 43 4.40 0.42 11.25
N ASP A 44 4.78 0.58 12.50
CA ASP A 44 4.56 1.82 13.27
C ASP A 44 5.26 3.02 12.60
N LEU A 45 6.46 2.82 12.10
CA LEU A 45 7.19 3.86 11.38
C LEU A 45 6.46 4.25 10.08
N THR A 46 5.99 3.27 9.33
CA THR A 46 5.23 3.53 8.09
C THR A 46 3.85 4.14 8.37
N GLN A 47 3.17 3.73 9.43
CA GLN A 47 1.90 4.32 9.86
C GLN A 47 2.05 5.77 10.28
N LYS A 48 3.13 6.15 10.98
CA LYS A 48 3.43 7.55 11.28
C LYS A 48 3.56 8.38 10.01
N VAL A 49 4.33 7.92 9.03
CA VAL A 49 4.49 8.62 7.75
C VAL A 49 3.14 8.79 7.04
N VAL A 50 2.28 7.76 7.07
CA VAL A 50 0.93 7.83 6.49
C VAL A 50 0.04 8.81 7.26
N ALA A 51 0.05 8.79 8.59
CA ALA A 51 -0.75 9.67 9.44
C ALA A 51 -0.37 11.14 9.27
N ASP A 52 0.93 11.45 9.30
CA ASP A 52 1.44 12.81 9.12
C ASP A 52 1.08 13.36 7.72
N SER A 53 1.21 12.51 6.68
CA SER A 53 0.85 12.86 5.31
C SER A 53 -0.65 13.04 5.13
N SER A 54 -1.50 12.24 5.80
CA SER A 54 -2.96 12.33 5.71
C SER A 54 -3.49 13.63 6.31
N GLY A 55 -2.88 14.13 7.37
CA GLY A 55 -3.23 15.41 7.98
C GLY A 55 -3.03 16.60 7.02
N ILE A 56 -1.95 16.58 6.24
CA ILE A 56 -1.66 17.61 5.23
C ILE A 56 -2.66 17.55 4.07
N ILE A 57 -3.03 16.34 3.64
CA ILE A 57 -3.94 16.12 2.50
C ILE A 57 -5.38 16.47 2.87
N ALA A 58 -5.86 16.07 4.05
CA ALA A 58 -7.22 16.34 4.51
C ALA A 58 -7.53 17.84 4.62
N GLY A 59 -6.52 18.67 4.91
CA GLY A 59 -6.66 20.12 4.95
C GLY A 59 -6.97 20.76 3.59
N ASN A 60 -6.58 20.09 2.49
CA ASN A 60 -6.68 20.63 1.12
C ASN A 60 -7.82 20.02 0.29
N THR A 61 -8.54 19.02 0.80
CA THR A 61 -9.56 18.26 0.05
C THR A 61 -10.99 18.55 0.48
N ARG A 62 -11.34 19.77 0.86
CA ARG A 62 -12.73 20.13 1.14
C ARG A 62 -13.53 20.16 -0.17
N VAL A 63 -14.48 19.24 -0.32
CA VAL A 63 -15.46 19.25 -1.42
C VAL A 63 -16.29 20.53 -1.31
N ASN A 64 -16.34 21.32 -2.38
CA ASN A 64 -17.00 22.60 -2.40
C ASN A 64 -18.54 22.37 -2.45
N GLU A 65 -19.24 22.61 -1.35
CA GLU A 65 -20.72 22.50 -1.26
C GLU A 65 -21.44 23.45 -2.25
N ILE A 66 -20.74 24.49 -2.72
CA ILE A 66 -21.27 25.47 -3.69
C ILE A 66 -21.56 24.82 -5.05
N GLY A 67 -20.80 23.79 -5.47
CA GLY A 67 -21.02 23.08 -6.72
C GLY A 67 -22.32 22.25 -6.74
N LEU A 68 -22.72 21.71 -5.62
CA LEU A 68 -23.94 20.90 -5.48
C LEU A 68 -25.21 21.75 -5.60
N SER A 69 -25.24 22.93 -5.00
CA SER A 69 -26.41 23.84 -5.08
C SER A 69 -26.60 24.43 -6.47
N MET A 70 -25.52 24.67 -7.23
CA MET A 70 -25.63 25.09 -8.64
C MET A 70 -26.14 23.98 -9.55
N LEU A 71 -25.76 22.73 -9.30
CA LEU A 71 -26.27 21.57 -10.03
C LEU A 71 -27.78 21.36 -9.79
N GLU A 72 -28.23 21.49 -8.55
CA GLU A 72 -29.64 21.38 -8.18
C GLU A 72 -30.50 22.47 -8.88
N ALA A 73 -30.03 23.70 -8.92
CA ALA A 73 -30.71 24.80 -9.60
C ALA A 73 -30.80 24.58 -11.11
N SER A 74 -29.80 24.03 -11.75
CA SER A 74 -29.80 23.72 -13.19
C SER A 74 -30.71 22.54 -13.53
N LEU A 75 -30.83 21.54 -12.66
CA LEU A 75 -31.74 20.41 -12.87
C LEU A 75 -33.22 20.78 -12.73
N MET A 76 -33.56 21.76 -11.86
CA MET A 76 -34.92 22.24 -11.69
C MET A 76 -35.46 23.04 -12.90
N GLN A 77 -34.58 23.53 -13.76
CA GLN A 77 -34.96 24.32 -14.97
C GLN A 77 -35.03 23.48 -16.24
N MET A 78 -34.75 22.18 -16.20
CA MET A 78 -34.74 21.32 -17.38
C MET A 78 -36.13 20.74 -17.70
N ASP A 79 -36.45 20.62 -18.99
CA ASP A 79 -37.63 19.94 -19.50
C ASP A 79 -37.59 18.42 -19.20
N VAL A 80 -38.78 17.79 -19.17
CA VAL A 80 -38.96 16.37 -18.79
C VAL A 80 -38.19 15.39 -19.70
N GLY A 81 -38.02 15.71 -20.98
CA GLY A 81 -37.32 14.87 -21.96
C GLY A 81 -35.79 14.73 -21.65
N PRO A 82 -35.06 15.84 -21.56
CA PRO A 82 -33.64 15.82 -21.14
C PRO A 82 -33.45 15.25 -19.76
N LEU A 83 -34.38 15.46 -18.82
CA LEU A 83 -34.34 14.96 -17.46
C LEU A 83 -34.41 13.42 -17.43
N PHE A 84 -35.21 12.77 -18.28
CA PHE A 84 -35.26 11.32 -18.39
C PHE A 84 -33.97 10.72 -18.96
N GLY A 85 -33.36 11.40 -19.95
CA GLY A 85 -32.05 11.03 -20.47
C GLY A 85 -30.95 11.08 -19.39
N LEU A 86 -30.94 12.14 -18.59
CA LEU A 86 -30.02 12.27 -17.42
C LEU A 86 -30.28 11.21 -16.37
N PHE A 87 -31.53 10.85 -16.08
CA PHE A 87 -31.87 9.80 -15.14
C PHE A 87 -31.29 8.44 -15.56
N LEU A 88 -31.48 8.07 -16.85
CA LEU A 88 -30.96 6.81 -17.39
C LEU A 88 -29.44 6.79 -17.33
N GLN A 89 -28.79 7.87 -17.70
CA GLN A 89 -27.34 8.02 -17.66
C GLN A 89 -26.80 7.95 -16.22
N SER A 90 -27.44 8.62 -15.26
CA SER A 90 -27.11 8.58 -13.85
C SER A 90 -27.25 7.19 -13.27
N PHE A 91 -28.23 6.40 -13.72
CA PHE A 91 -28.42 5.02 -13.31
C PHE A 91 -27.22 4.14 -13.72
N PHE A 92 -26.77 4.22 -14.97
CA PHE A 92 -25.58 3.48 -15.43
C PHE A 92 -24.30 3.91 -14.71
N ILE A 93 -24.12 5.21 -14.51
CA ILE A 93 -22.99 5.75 -13.77
C ILE A 93 -23.02 5.28 -12.33
N GLY A 94 -24.19 5.28 -11.68
CA GLY A 94 -24.35 4.79 -10.31
C GLY A 94 -23.96 3.33 -10.14
N ILE A 95 -24.33 2.46 -11.09
CA ILE A 95 -23.90 1.04 -11.09
C ILE A 95 -22.39 0.95 -11.26
N THR A 96 -21.81 1.67 -12.22
CA THR A 96 -20.38 1.66 -12.48
C THR A 96 -19.60 2.12 -11.25
N MET A 97 -20.02 3.19 -10.58
CA MET A 97 -19.38 3.69 -9.36
C MET A 97 -19.48 2.71 -8.21
N ARG A 98 -20.59 1.97 -8.08
CA ARG A 98 -20.71 0.91 -7.07
C ARG A 98 -19.74 -0.25 -7.32
N ILE A 99 -19.60 -0.68 -8.57
CA ILE A 99 -18.63 -1.72 -8.94
C ILE A 99 -17.20 -1.24 -8.61
N LEU A 100 -16.83 -0.03 -9.00
CA LEU A 100 -15.52 0.55 -8.72
C LEU A 100 -15.25 0.67 -7.22
N SER A 101 -16.25 1.06 -6.43
CA SER A 101 -16.15 1.13 -4.97
C SER A 101 -15.85 -0.24 -4.36
N ILE A 102 -16.51 -1.31 -4.83
CA ILE A 102 -16.22 -2.68 -4.40
C ILE A 102 -14.80 -3.09 -4.77
N VAL A 103 -14.33 -2.74 -5.97
CA VAL A 103 -12.97 -3.04 -6.42
C VAL A 103 -11.93 -2.36 -5.51
N ILE A 104 -12.12 -1.07 -5.20
CA ILE A 104 -11.24 -0.33 -4.28
C ILE A 104 -11.23 -0.97 -2.89
N PHE A 105 -12.42 -1.34 -2.39
CA PHE A 105 -12.56 -2.03 -1.10
C PHE A 105 -11.75 -3.34 -1.08
N VAL A 106 -11.88 -4.18 -2.12
CA VAL A 106 -11.16 -5.44 -2.23
C VAL A 106 -9.65 -5.23 -2.28
N ILE A 107 -9.17 -4.20 -2.99
CA ILE A 107 -7.73 -3.88 -3.06
C ILE A 107 -7.19 -3.51 -1.68
N VAL A 108 -7.89 -2.63 -0.96
CA VAL A 108 -7.44 -2.13 0.35
C VAL A 108 -7.45 -3.25 1.40
N TYR A 109 -8.55 -4.01 1.47
CA TYR A 109 -8.67 -5.11 2.45
C TYR A 109 -7.79 -6.31 2.09
N GLY A 110 -7.65 -6.63 0.81
CA GLY A 110 -6.75 -7.68 0.33
C GLY A 110 -5.31 -7.42 0.76
N ARG A 111 -4.91 -6.16 0.79
CA ARG A 111 -3.61 -5.76 1.30
C ARG A 111 -3.46 -5.98 2.80
N MET A 112 -4.49 -5.71 3.61
CA MET A 112 -4.43 -6.01 5.04
C MET A 112 -4.20 -7.51 5.28
N ILE A 113 -4.85 -8.37 4.50
CA ILE A 113 -4.64 -9.82 4.56
C ILE A 113 -3.19 -10.17 4.18
N GLU A 114 -2.64 -9.56 3.12
CA GLU A 114 -1.23 -9.76 2.72
C GLU A 114 -0.27 -9.41 3.86
N ILE A 115 -0.49 -8.30 4.55
CA ILE A 115 0.30 -7.88 5.73
C ILE A 115 0.23 -8.93 6.83
N TYR A 116 -0.97 -9.40 7.21
CA TYR A 116 -1.13 -10.41 8.24
C TYR A 116 -0.43 -11.74 7.88
N CYS A 117 -0.53 -12.17 6.62
CA CYS A 117 0.17 -13.36 6.16
C CYS A 117 1.69 -13.20 6.27
N MET A 118 2.23 -12.04 5.85
CA MET A 118 3.66 -11.77 5.94
C MET A 118 4.16 -11.72 7.40
N VAL A 119 3.40 -11.09 8.30
CA VAL A 119 3.75 -11.04 9.73
C VAL A 119 3.74 -12.43 10.35
N SER A 120 2.76 -13.27 10.01
CA SER A 120 2.66 -14.65 10.53
C SER A 120 3.83 -15.53 10.10
N LEU A 121 4.39 -15.30 8.91
CA LEU A 121 5.53 -16.06 8.39
C LEU A 121 6.89 -15.47 8.81
N ALA A 122 6.93 -14.34 9.49
CA ALA A 122 8.14 -13.61 9.86
C ALA A 122 9.23 -14.42 10.56
N PRO A 123 8.94 -15.35 11.49
CA PRO A 123 9.97 -16.12 12.19
C PRO A 123 10.86 -16.96 11.26
N ILE A 124 10.30 -17.45 10.13
CA ILE A 124 11.03 -18.33 9.20
C ILE A 124 12.18 -17.59 8.51
N PRO A 125 11.98 -16.48 7.78
CA PRO A 125 13.05 -15.74 7.14
C PRO A 125 13.99 -15.06 8.16
N MET A 126 13.50 -14.69 9.35
CA MET A 126 14.36 -14.13 10.40
C MET A 126 15.35 -15.16 10.95
N ALA A 127 14.96 -16.43 11.03
CA ALA A 127 15.86 -17.52 11.45
C ALA A 127 17.04 -17.73 10.46
N THR A 128 16.85 -17.41 9.17
CA THR A 128 17.91 -17.59 8.16
C THR A 128 19.01 -16.54 8.23
N TRP A 129 18.85 -15.45 8.97
CA TRP A 129 19.87 -14.39 9.09
C TRP A 129 21.17 -14.85 9.76
N GLY A 130 21.10 -15.87 10.62
CA GLY A 130 22.27 -16.47 11.25
C GLY A 130 23.11 -17.34 10.32
N ASN A 131 22.56 -17.76 9.18
CA ASN A 131 23.26 -18.61 8.21
C ASN A 131 23.77 -17.77 7.03
N HIS A 132 25.09 -17.82 6.78
CA HIS A 132 25.74 -17.02 5.74
C HIS A 132 25.21 -17.34 4.33
N GLU A 133 24.86 -18.60 4.06
CA GLU A 133 24.35 -19.02 2.75
C GLU A 133 22.90 -18.58 2.50
N GLN A 134 22.11 -18.42 3.56
CA GLN A 134 20.68 -18.13 3.48
C GLN A 134 20.31 -16.71 3.98
N SER A 135 21.28 -15.89 4.36
CA SER A 135 21.04 -14.51 4.86
C SER A 135 20.30 -13.63 3.86
N HIS A 136 20.41 -13.95 2.58
CA HIS A 136 19.69 -13.28 1.49
C HIS A 136 18.17 -13.38 1.64
N MET A 137 17.65 -14.50 2.17
CA MET A 137 16.22 -14.70 2.38
C MET A 137 15.68 -13.74 3.45
N GLY A 138 16.38 -13.60 4.59
CA GLY A 138 16.01 -12.66 5.64
C GLY A 138 16.06 -11.20 5.19
N GLN A 139 17.10 -10.81 4.41
CA GLN A 139 17.22 -9.47 3.87
C GLN A 139 16.09 -9.14 2.88
N ASN A 140 15.78 -10.08 1.99
CA ASN A 140 14.70 -9.89 1.02
C ASN A 140 13.33 -9.80 1.71
N TYR A 141 13.12 -10.59 2.77
CA TYR A 141 11.92 -10.50 3.59
C TYR A 141 11.73 -9.10 4.19
N LEU A 142 12.79 -8.51 4.78
CA LEU A 142 12.71 -7.14 5.31
C LEU A 142 12.40 -6.12 4.22
N LYS A 143 13.02 -6.24 3.04
CA LYS A 143 12.68 -5.38 1.89
C LYS A 143 11.21 -5.50 1.50
N CYS A 144 10.68 -6.72 1.45
CA CYS A 144 9.25 -6.96 1.19
C CYS A 144 8.37 -6.33 2.29
N LEU A 145 8.75 -6.43 3.55
CA LEU A 145 8.03 -5.84 4.68
C LEU A 145 7.98 -4.31 4.58
N PHE A 146 9.12 -3.68 4.31
CA PHE A 146 9.18 -2.24 4.04
C PHE A 146 8.35 -1.86 2.81
N ALA A 147 8.40 -2.65 1.74
CA ALA A 147 7.60 -2.41 0.54
C ALA A 147 6.10 -2.41 0.86
N LEU A 148 5.63 -3.35 1.66
CA LEU A 148 4.24 -3.41 2.11
C LEU A 148 3.87 -2.20 2.97
N GLY A 149 4.73 -1.76 3.88
CA GLY A 149 4.52 -0.56 4.67
C GLY A 149 4.38 0.69 3.79
N PHE A 150 5.37 0.93 2.92
CA PHE A 150 5.39 2.08 2.01
C PHE A 150 4.27 2.08 0.96
N GLN A 151 3.73 0.94 0.60
CA GLN A 151 2.59 0.87 -0.29
C GLN A 151 1.39 1.67 0.26
N GLY A 152 1.19 1.74 1.61
CA GLY A 152 0.17 2.59 2.24
C GLY A 152 0.34 4.06 1.91
N PHE A 153 1.56 4.52 1.95
CA PHE A 153 1.90 5.87 1.57
C PHE A 153 1.59 6.16 0.09
N LEU A 154 1.92 5.22 -0.82
CA LEU A 154 1.57 5.38 -2.24
C LEU A 154 0.06 5.38 -2.49
N ILE A 155 -0.71 4.54 -1.79
CA ILE A 155 -2.18 4.56 -1.85
C ILE A 155 -2.70 5.93 -1.42
N LEU A 156 -2.18 6.51 -0.34
CA LEU A 156 -2.57 7.83 0.13
C LEU A 156 -2.29 8.90 -0.94
N ILE A 157 -1.12 8.87 -1.58
CA ILE A 157 -0.77 9.78 -2.68
C ILE A 157 -1.76 9.64 -3.85
N CYS A 158 -2.07 8.41 -4.26
CA CYS A 158 -3.03 8.17 -5.34
C CYS A 158 -4.41 8.75 -5.01
N VAL A 159 -4.88 8.59 -3.77
CA VAL A 159 -6.16 9.15 -3.31
C VAL A 159 -6.11 10.68 -3.27
N ALA A 160 -5.00 11.27 -2.87
CA ALA A 160 -4.81 12.72 -2.86
C ALA A 160 -4.86 13.31 -4.29
N ILE A 161 -4.15 12.68 -5.23
CA ILE A 161 -4.18 13.07 -6.64
C ILE A 161 -5.60 12.96 -7.19
N TYR A 162 -6.30 11.87 -6.90
CA TYR A 162 -7.68 11.68 -7.30
C TYR A 162 -8.61 12.78 -6.77
N ALA A 163 -8.46 13.17 -5.50
CA ALA A 163 -9.25 14.23 -4.90
C ALA A 163 -9.04 15.59 -5.60
N VAL A 164 -7.81 15.91 -5.99
CA VAL A 164 -7.48 17.12 -6.76
C VAL A 164 -8.08 17.05 -8.17
N LEU A 165 -8.00 15.88 -8.83
CA LEU A 165 -8.56 15.69 -10.17
C LEU A 165 -10.09 15.85 -10.19
N ILE A 166 -10.80 15.34 -9.18
CA ILE A 166 -12.25 15.54 -9.05
C ILE A 166 -12.60 17.03 -8.92
N GLN A 167 -11.85 17.79 -8.12
CA GLN A 167 -12.09 19.21 -7.97
C GLN A 167 -11.93 19.96 -9.29
N SER A 168 -10.98 19.57 -10.15
CA SER A 168 -10.78 20.19 -11.46
C SER A 168 -11.97 19.97 -12.42
N VAL A 169 -12.67 18.84 -12.29
CA VAL A 169 -13.86 18.52 -13.10
C VAL A 169 -15.09 19.32 -12.67
N ALA A 170 -15.25 19.54 -11.37
CA ALA A 170 -16.40 20.30 -10.84
C ALA A 170 -16.47 21.76 -11.33
N ILE A 171 -15.38 22.27 -11.91
CA ILE A 171 -15.28 23.64 -12.44
C ILE A 171 -15.79 23.73 -13.89
N SER A 172 -15.90 22.60 -14.64
CA SER A 172 -16.39 22.60 -16.01
C SER A 172 -17.92 22.69 -16.01
N GLY A 173 -18.47 23.72 -16.62
CA GLY A 173 -19.89 24.08 -16.56
C GLY A 173 -20.91 23.10 -17.15
N ASP A 174 -20.48 21.94 -17.72
CA ASP A 174 -21.34 20.89 -18.28
C ASP A 174 -21.48 19.73 -17.30
N ALA A 175 -22.63 19.60 -16.64
CA ALA A 175 -22.90 18.57 -15.64
C ALA A 175 -22.66 17.14 -16.17
N ILE A 176 -23.05 16.84 -17.41
CA ILE A 176 -22.94 15.52 -18.02
C ILE A 176 -21.46 15.13 -18.23
N ASN A 177 -20.68 16.03 -18.82
CA ASN A 177 -19.26 15.82 -19.07
C ASN A 177 -18.49 15.71 -17.76
N SER A 178 -18.89 16.45 -16.74
CA SER A 178 -18.30 16.39 -15.40
C SER A 178 -18.49 15.02 -14.75
N ILE A 179 -19.69 14.42 -14.85
CA ILE A 179 -19.96 13.11 -14.26
C ILE A 179 -19.15 12.00 -14.96
N TRP A 180 -19.05 12.03 -16.30
CA TRP A 180 -18.19 11.09 -17.05
C TRP A 180 -16.70 11.27 -16.73
N GLY A 181 -16.26 12.49 -16.49
CA GLY A 181 -14.91 12.79 -16.02
C GLY A 181 -14.61 12.14 -14.67
N ILE A 182 -15.53 12.23 -13.71
CA ILE A 182 -15.42 11.59 -12.40
C ILE A 182 -15.29 10.06 -12.52
N VAL A 183 -16.13 9.43 -13.38
CA VAL A 183 -16.03 7.98 -13.64
C VAL A 183 -14.67 7.63 -14.21
N GLY A 184 -14.17 8.38 -15.19
CA GLY A 184 -12.85 8.17 -15.79
C GLY A 184 -11.72 8.25 -14.78
N TYR A 185 -11.73 9.27 -13.90
CA TYR A 185 -10.72 9.40 -12.84
C TYR A 185 -10.83 8.31 -11.78
N THR A 186 -12.04 7.81 -11.48
CA THR A 186 -12.22 6.69 -10.55
C THR A 186 -11.65 5.39 -11.14
N VAL A 187 -11.83 5.14 -12.43
CA VAL A 187 -11.20 4.03 -13.14
C VAL A 187 -9.67 4.15 -13.08
N LEU A 188 -9.14 5.35 -13.34
CA LEU A 188 -7.70 5.62 -13.26
C LEU A 188 -7.17 5.37 -11.84
N LEU A 189 -7.90 5.77 -10.81
CA LEU A 189 -7.56 5.47 -9.42
C LEU A 189 -7.47 3.97 -9.18
N CYS A 190 -8.48 3.19 -9.62
CA CYS A 190 -8.45 1.72 -9.49
C CYS A 190 -7.19 1.11 -10.12
N PHE A 191 -6.86 1.49 -11.36
CA PHE A 191 -5.64 1.01 -12.02
C PHE A 191 -4.36 1.42 -11.29
N SER A 192 -4.29 2.64 -10.79
CA SER A 192 -3.16 3.13 -10.02
C SER A 192 -2.98 2.32 -8.73
N LEU A 193 -4.06 2.03 -8.01
CA LEU A 193 -4.03 1.21 -6.80
C LEU A 193 -3.52 -0.21 -7.05
N PHE A 194 -3.91 -0.86 -8.16
CA PHE A 194 -3.36 -2.16 -8.55
C PHE A 194 -1.85 -2.12 -8.79
N LYS A 195 -1.34 -1.03 -9.35
CA LYS A 195 0.08 -0.87 -9.66
C LYS A 195 0.93 -0.51 -8.45
N THR A 196 0.37 0.03 -7.37
CA THR A 196 1.15 0.47 -6.19
C THR A 196 2.02 -0.64 -5.61
N SER A 197 1.52 -1.88 -5.53
CA SER A 197 2.30 -3.03 -5.03
C SER A 197 3.54 -3.31 -5.88
N SER A 198 3.37 -3.36 -7.20
CA SER A 198 4.48 -3.61 -8.13
C SER A 198 5.52 -2.49 -8.07
N VAL A 199 5.07 -1.23 -8.03
CA VAL A 199 5.96 -0.06 -7.97
C VAL A 199 6.78 -0.08 -6.68
N THR A 200 6.14 -0.33 -5.52
CA THR A 200 6.84 -0.32 -4.24
C THR A 200 7.89 -1.45 -4.17
N LYS A 201 7.53 -2.65 -4.60
CA LYS A 201 8.47 -3.79 -4.65
C LYS A 201 9.64 -3.52 -5.58
N SER A 202 9.38 -2.92 -6.74
CA SER A 202 10.43 -2.56 -7.71
C SER A 202 11.39 -1.50 -7.15
N VAL A 203 10.89 -0.47 -6.51
CA VAL A 203 11.71 0.62 -5.93
C VAL A 203 12.61 0.11 -4.81
N LEU A 204 12.12 -0.81 -3.97
CA LEU A 204 12.88 -1.36 -2.84
C LEU A 204 13.71 -2.60 -3.21
N GLY A 205 13.68 -3.03 -4.48
CA GLY A 205 14.40 -4.22 -4.95
C GLY A 205 13.97 -5.48 -4.20
N ALA A 206 12.69 -5.57 -3.87
CA ALA A 206 12.07 -6.73 -3.23
C ALA A 206 11.57 -7.69 -4.33
N HIS A 207 12.22 -8.84 -4.44
CA HIS A 207 11.91 -9.90 -5.41
C HIS A 207 11.50 -11.17 -4.70
#